data_68b01fc3d5c9b3510c1ac9d7a17779c8
#
_entry.id   68b01fc3d5c9b3510c1ac9d7a17779c8
#
_cell.length_a   1.000
_cell.length_b   1.000
_cell.length_c   1.000
_cell.angle_alpha   90.00
_cell.angle_beta   90.00
_cell.angle_gamma   90.00
#
_symmetry.space_group_name_H-M   'P 1'
#
loop_
_entity.id
_entity.type
_entity.pdbx_description
1 polymer ?
#
loop_
_entity_poly.entity_id
_entity_poly.type
_entity_poly.pdbx_seq_one_letter_code
_entity_poly.pdbx_strand_id
1 'polypeptide(L)'
;MRAQVLKQYDDHLTAPSWVDLENVPDPKIEKASDVIVRIGGAGVCRTDLHIIEGVWREATDADRTLLPLIMGHENAGWIEDVGSEVEGLKKGDPVIVHPKITGGTCLACRRGHDMHGENGMFPGVDCNGGYAEALKTSVRNIVKLPQTLVPKEVAAYS
;
A
#
# COMPACT_ATOMS: atom_id res chain seq x y z
N MET A 1 13.66 -4.77 6.21
CA MET A 1 12.91 -3.66 6.82
C MET A 1 12.01 -4.14 7.96
N ARG A 2 11.62 -3.27 8.88
CA ARG A 2 10.61 -3.59 9.89
C ARG A 2 9.21 -3.38 9.32
N ALA A 3 8.27 -4.26 9.67
CA ALA A 3 6.87 -4.16 9.27
C ALA A 3 5.93 -4.68 10.35
N GLN A 4 4.71 -4.18 10.36
CA GLN A 4 3.59 -4.71 11.16
C GLN A 4 2.85 -5.75 10.32
N VAL A 5 2.87 -6.99 10.77
CA VAL A 5 2.41 -8.15 9.99
C VAL A 5 1.21 -8.80 10.65
N LEU A 6 0.10 -8.87 9.92
CA LEU A 6 -1.07 -9.65 10.29
C LEU A 6 -0.82 -11.12 9.91
N LYS A 7 -0.87 -12.04 10.88
CA LYS A 7 -0.63 -13.49 10.68
C LYS A 7 -1.89 -14.33 10.70
N GLN A 8 -2.91 -13.84 11.35
CA GLN A 8 -4.19 -14.54 11.49
C GLN A 8 -5.33 -13.54 11.64
N TYR A 9 -6.49 -13.92 11.20
CA TYR A 9 -7.72 -13.16 11.44
C TYR A 9 -8.19 -13.29 12.89
N ASP A 10 -8.90 -12.27 13.40
CA ASP A 10 -9.56 -12.26 14.70
C ASP A 10 -10.98 -11.73 14.53
N ASP A 11 -11.90 -12.61 14.24
CA ASP A 11 -13.31 -12.32 13.89
C ASP A 11 -14.04 -11.45 14.94
N HIS A 12 -13.50 -11.36 16.15
CA HIS A 12 -14.13 -10.63 17.27
C HIS A 12 -13.25 -9.53 17.86
N LEU A 13 -12.06 -9.31 17.30
CA LEU A 13 -11.08 -8.31 17.79
C LEU A 13 -10.74 -8.48 19.28
N THR A 14 -10.58 -9.71 19.73
CA THR A 14 -10.37 -10.06 21.16
C THR A 14 -8.92 -10.28 21.52
N ALA A 15 -8.03 -10.45 20.55
CA ALA A 15 -6.61 -10.64 20.79
C ALA A 15 -5.96 -9.41 21.43
N PRO A 16 -4.97 -9.57 22.31
CA PRO A 16 -4.26 -8.46 22.94
C PRO A 16 -3.38 -7.68 21.94
N SER A 17 -3.04 -8.29 20.81
CA SER A 17 -2.36 -7.70 19.67
C SER A 17 -2.81 -8.42 18.41
N TRP A 18 -3.02 -7.67 17.33
CA TRP A 18 -3.46 -8.22 16.04
C TRP A 18 -2.32 -8.33 15.03
N VAL A 19 -1.27 -7.53 15.21
CA VAL A 19 -0.12 -7.48 14.32
C VAL A 19 1.17 -7.64 15.10
N ASP A 20 2.16 -8.28 14.48
CA ASP A 20 3.50 -8.45 15.03
C ASP A 20 4.50 -7.54 14.31
N LEU A 21 5.40 -6.92 15.06
CA LEU A 21 6.53 -6.21 14.48
C LEU A 21 7.60 -7.21 14.06
N GLU A 22 7.84 -7.31 12.76
CA GLU A 22 8.80 -8.27 12.19
C GLU A 22 9.85 -7.61 11.30
N ASN A 23 10.97 -8.33 11.13
CA ASN A 23 11.95 -8.03 10.09
C ASN A 23 11.59 -8.85 8.83
N VAL A 24 11.23 -8.15 7.78
CA VAL A 24 10.89 -8.72 6.48
C VAL A 24 11.89 -8.25 5.41
N PRO A 25 12.03 -8.94 4.28
CA PRO A 25 12.85 -8.47 3.17
C PRO A 25 12.45 -7.06 2.70
N ASP A 26 13.43 -6.26 2.31
CA ASP A 26 13.16 -4.97 1.68
C ASP A 26 12.50 -5.16 0.31
N PRO A 27 11.53 -4.32 -0.07
CA PRO A 27 10.96 -4.35 -1.40
C PRO A 27 12.02 -4.00 -2.46
N LYS A 28 11.88 -4.57 -3.66
CA LYS A 28 12.81 -4.36 -4.78
C LYS A 28 12.05 -3.92 -6.02
N ILE A 29 12.69 -3.12 -6.87
CA ILE A 29 12.20 -2.83 -8.21
C ILE A 29 12.25 -4.13 -9.04
N GLU A 30 11.11 -4.57 -9.52
CA GLU A 30 10.95 -5.77 -10.36
C GLU A 30 10.45 -5.41 -11.76
N LYS A 31 9.64 -4.34 -11.86
CA LYS A 31 9.12 -3.83 -13.12
C LYS A 31 9.68 -2.45 -13.38
N ALA A 32 9.82 -2.09 -14.64
CA ALA A 32 10.31 -0.77 -15.05
C ALA A 32 9.42 0.40 -14.56
N SER A 33 8.14 0.14 -14.26
CA SER A 33 7.19 1.11 -13.72
C SER A 33 7.05 1.09 -12.19
N ASP A 34 7.81 0.25 -11.47
CA ASP A 34 7.74 0.18 -10.02
C ASP A 34 8.34 1.43 -9.36
N VAL A 35 7.80 1.74 -8.20
CA VAL A 35 8.29 2.79 -7.30
C VAL A 35 8.37 2.23 -5.90
N ILE A 36 9.47 2.50 -5.22
CA ILE A 36 9.63 2.23 -3.78
C ILE A 36 9.48 3.55 -3.04
N VAL A 37 8.52 3.57 -2.10
CA VAL A 37 8.25 4.71 -1.23
C VAL A 37 8.73 4.38 0.17
N ARG A 38 9.67 5.17 0.70
CA ARG A 38 10.01 5.16 2.12
C ARG A 38 8.87 5.82 2.87
N ILE A 39 8.19 5.07 3.72
CA ILE A 39 6.98 5.53 4.41
C ILE A 39 7.34 6.61 5.44
N GLY A 40 6.63 7.72 5.36
CA GLY A 40 6.68 8.82 6.33
C GLY A 40 5.48 8.82 7.28
N GLY A 41 4.35 8.29 6.82
CA GLY A 41 3.14 8.07 7.60
C GLY A 41 2.22 7.10 6.89
N ALA A 42 1.49 6.32 7.68
CA ALA A 42 0.42 5.45 7.22
C ALA A 42 -0.80 5.66 8.14
N GLY A 43 -1.94 6.02 7.57
CA GLY A 43 -3.18 6.21 8.30
C GLY A 43 -3.76 4.89 8.78
N VAL A 44 -4.57 4.96 9.85
CA VAL A 44 -5.35 3.82 10.36
C VAL A 44 -6.82 4.18 10.27
N CYS A 45 -7.60 3.34 9.62
CA CYS A 45 -9.03 3.56 9.48
C CYS A 45 -9.85 2.31 9.84
N ARG A 46 -11.17 2.38 9.67
CA ARG A 46 -12.07 1.24 9.96
C ARG A 46 -11.79 0.03 9.07
N THR A 47 -11.30 0.25 7.85
CA THR A 47 -10.93 -0.82 6.92
C THR A 47 -9.89 -1.76 7.51
N ASP A 48 -8.90 -1.24 8.24
CA ASP A 48 -7.86 -2.07 8.88
C ASP A 48 -8.46 -3.05 9.89
N LEU A 49 -9.45 -2.61 10.67
CA LEU A 49 -10.18 -3.49 11.59
C LEU A 49 -10.96 -4.56 10.83
N HIS A 50 -11.62 -4.21 9.73
CA HIS A 50 -12.34 -5.18 8.89
C HIS A 50 -11.40 -6.22 8.25
N ILE A 51 -10.15 -5.84 7.95
CA ILE A 51 -9.13 -6.78 7.46
C ILE A 51 -8.74 -7.75 8.59
N ILE A 52 -8.51 -7.24 9.80
CA ILE A 52 -8.19 -8.07 10.97
C ILE A 52 -9.35 -9.02 11.28
N GLU A 53 -10.60 -8.53 11.26
CA GLU A 53 -11.82 -9.35 11.43
C GLU A 53 -11.98 -10.38 10.31
N GLY A 54 -11.32 -10.22 9.17
CA GLY A 54 -11.50 -11.08 8.00
C GLY A 54 -12.86 -10.92 7.30
N VAL A 55 -13.46 -9.72 7.40
CA VAL A 55 -14.82 -9.44 6.82
C VAL A 55 -14.86 -9.76 5.31
N TRP A 56 -13.77 -9.52 4.60
CA TRP A 56 -13.68 -9.75 3.15
C TRP A 56 -12.87 -10.99 2.76
N ARG A 57 -12.48 -11.84 3.72
CA ARG A 57 -11.57 -12.97 3.48
C ARG A 57 -12.04 -13.93 2.37
N GLU A 58 -13.35 -14.07 2.19
CA GLU A 58 -13.90 -14.91 1.12
C GLU A 58 -13.66 -14.32 -0.28
N ALA A 59 -13.47 -12.99 -0.38
CA ALA A 59 -13.20 -12.31 -1.64
C ALA A 59 -11.71 -12.05 -1.87
N THR A 60 -10.94 -11.77 -0.80
CA THR A 60 -9.53 -11.35 -0.90
C THR A 60 -8.55 -12.48 -0.58
N ASP A 61 -8.99 -13.53 0.11
CA ASP A 61 -8.16 -14.65 0.60
C ASP A 61 -8.92 -16.00 0.53
N ALA A 62 -9.65 -16.23 -0.55
CA ALA A 62 -10.46 -17.43 -0.72
C ALA A 62 -9.64 -18.73 -0.67
N ASP A 63 -8.41 -18.70 -1.15
CA ASP A 63 -7.46 -19.82 -1.15
C ASP A 63 -6.56 -19.88 0.11
N ARG A 64 -6.74 -18.93 1.05
CA ARG A 64 -5.99 -18.83 2.31
C ARG A 64 -4.47 -18.68 2.10
N THR A 65 -4.07 -17.90 1.09
CA THR A 65 -2.67 -17.65 0.76
C THR A 65 -2.23 -16.19 1.02
N LEU A 66 -3.18 -15.30 1.38
CA LEU A 66 -2.88 -13.89 1.59
C LEU A 66 -2.03 -13.64 2.84
N LEU A 67 -2.32 -14.34 3.94
CA LEU A 67 -1.56 -14.18 5.18
C LEU A 67 -0.23 -14.97 5.13
N PRO A 68 0.86 -14.40 5.67
CA PRO A 68 0.97 -13.16 6.44
C PRO A 68 0.91 -11.91 5.56
N LEU A 69 0.22 -10.86 6.01
CA LEU A 69 0.00 -9.62 5.27
C LEU A 69 0.57 -8.42 6.04
N ILE A 70 1.33 -7.56 5.35
CA ILE A 70 1.65 -6.21 5.83
C ILE A 70 0.45 -5.33 5.51
N MET A 71 -0.21 -4.79 6.53
CA MET A 71 -1.40 -3.94 6.39
C MET A 71 -1.05 -2.49 6.01
N GLY A 72 -2.06 -1.61 5.97
CA GLY A 72 -1.90 -0.17 5.75
C GLY A 72 -2.10 0.24 4.30
N HIS A 73 -3.19 0.96 4.03
CA HIS A 73 -3.59 1.41 2.69
C HIS A 73 -3.63 2.93 2.53
N GLU A 74 -3.51 3.71 3.61
CA GLU A 74 -3.44 5.17 3.61
C GLU A 74 -1.98 5.62 3.76
N ASN A 75 -1.25 5.75 2.65
CA ASN A 75 0.20 5.84 2.67
C ASN A 75 0.73 7.14 2.06
N ALA A 76 1.68 7.77 2.75
CA ALA A 76 2.48 8.85 2.21
C ALA A 76 3.94 8.75 2.67
N GLY A 77 4.86 9.29 1.87
CA GLY A 77 6.29 9.16 2.16
C GLY A 77 7.14 9.91 1.15
N TRP A 78 8.33 9.40 0.95
CA TRP A 78 9.29 9.93 -0.01
C TRP A 78 9.73 8.84 -0.95
N ILE A 79 9.93 9.20 -2.21
CA ILE A 79 10.51 8.28 -3.20
C ILE A 79 11.89 7.81 -2.69
N GLU A 80 12.07 6.50 -2.58
CA GLU A 80 13.35 5.89 -2.25
C GLU A 80 14.05 5.37 -3.50
N ASP A 81 13.31 4.72 -4.40
CA ASP A 81 13.84 4.17 -5.63
C ASP A 81 12.74 4.12 -6.71
N VAL A 82 13.15 4.11 -7.99
CA VAL A 82 12.25 4.10 -9.14
C VAL A 82 12.76 3.17 -10.23
N GLY A 83 11.83 2.53 -10.92
CA GLY A 83 12.11 1.74 -12.11
C GLY A 83 12.51 2.60 -13.32
N SER A 84 13.08 1.95 -14.33
CA SER A 84 13.71 2.62 -15.48
C SER A 84 12.76 3.38 -16.41
N GLU A 85 11.45 3.11 -16.34
CA GLU A 85 10.41 3.82 -17.13
C GLU A 85 9.71 4.92 -16.33
N VAL A 86 10.12 5.17 -15.10
CA VAL A 86 9.50 6.20 -14.26
C VAL A 86 10.10 7.55 -14.57
N GLU A 87 9.28 8.45 -15.06
CA GLU A 87 9.65 9.83 -15.36
C GLU A 87 9.03 10.82 -14.35
N GLY A 88 9.67 11.97 -14.15
CA GLY A 88 9.15 13.07 -13.33
C GLY A 88 9.25 12.87 -11.81
N LEU A 89 9.70 11.70 -11.34
CA LEU A 89 9.99 11.40 -9.95
C LEU A 89 11.46 11.16 -9.70
N LYS A 90 11.94 11.55 -8.54
CA LYS A 90 13.31 11.28 -8.09
C LYS A 90 13.35 10.98 -6.60
N LYS A 91 14.40 10.31 -6.15
CA LYS A 91 14.65 10.05 -4.73
C LYS A 91 14.50 11.33 -3.90
N GLY A 92 13.74 11.22 -2.81
CA GLY A 92 13.44 12.30 -1.89
C GLY A 92 12.21 13.14 -2.24
N ASP A 93 11.57 12.95 -3.40
CA ASP A 93 10.31 13.63 -3.70
C ASP A 93 9.21 13.19 -2.71
N PRO A 94 8.49 14.13 -2.06
CA PRO A 94 7.37 13.79 -1.19
C PRO A 94 6.17 13.36 -2.03
N VAL A 95 5.51 12.29 -1.60
CA VAL A 95 4.41 11.67 -2.35
C VAL A 95 3.30 11.17 -1.42
N ILE A 96 2.10 11.10 -1.95
CA ILE A 96 0.99 10.32 -1.41
C ILE A 96 0.72 9.16 -2.38
N VAL A 97 0.37 8.00 -1.83
CA VAL A 97 0.15 6.78 -2.62
C VAL A 97 -1.35 6.55 -2.76
N HIS A 98 -1.87 6.64 -3.97
CA HIS A 98 -3.26 6.27 -4.25
C HIS A 98 -3.48 4.80 -3.88
N PRO A 99 -4.56 4.45 -3.15
CA PRO A 99 -4.70 3.16 -2.48
C PRO A 99 -4.92 1.97 -3.42
N LYS A 100 -5.21 2.18 -4.71
CA LYS A 100 -5.44 1.09 -5.66
C LYS A 100 -4.38 1.04 -6.76
N ILE A 101 -3.59 -0.03 -6.78
CA ILE A 101 -2.65 -0.33 -7.87
C ILE A 101 -3.44 -0.81 -9.09
N THR A 102 -3.29 -0.16 -10.24
CA THR A 102 -3.99 -0.50 -11.47
C THR A 102 -3.06 -0.63 -12.65
N GLY A 103 -3.45 -1.45 -13.63
CA GLY A 103 -2.68 -1.66 -14.85
C GLY A 103 -2.77 -0.52 -15.87
N GLY A 104 -3.68 0.43 -15.70
CA GLY A 104 -3.84 1.58 -16.59
C GLY A 104 -4.46 1.29 -17.97
N THR A 105 -4.66 0.03 -18.34
CA THR A 105 -4.99 -0.38 -19.72
C THR A 105 -6.48 -0.64 -19.96
N CYS A 106 -7.26 -0.96 -18.94
CA CYS A 106 -8.70 -1.19 -19.07
C CYS A 106 -9.47 0.12 -19.35
N LEU A 107 -10.71 -0.01 -19.79
CA LEU A 107 -11.53 1.16 -20.17
C LEU A 107 -11.72 2.15 -19.03
N ALA A 108 -11.93 1.67 -17.81
CA ALA A 108 -12.07 2.51 -16.62
C ALA A 108 -10.81 3.34 -16.38
N CYS A 109 -9.64 2.68 -16.35
CA CYS A 109 -8.34 3.36 -16.15
C CYS A 109 -8.04 4.38 -17.26
N ARG A 110 -8.35 4.06 -18.53
CA ARG A 110 -8.15 5.00 -19.65
C ARG A 110 -9.04 6.23 -19.56
N ARG A 111 -10.15 6.14 -18.82
CA ARG A 111 -11.06 7.26 -18.54
C ARG A 111 -10.72 8.02 -17.26
N GLY A 112 -9.65 7.64 -16.54
CA GLY A 112 -9.26 8.23 -15.26
C GLY A 112 -10.06 7.71 -14.05
N HIS A 113 -10.81 6.62 -14.22
CA HIS A 113 -11.58 5.98 -13.14
C HIS A 113 -10.81 4.79 -12.56
N ASP A 114 -9.61 5.02 -12.03
CA ASP A 114 -8.72 3.96 -11.55
C ASP A 114 -9.34 3.11 -10.43
N MET A 115 -10.18 3.67 -9.58
CA MET A 115 -10.91 2.92 -8.55
C MET A 115 -11.80 1.81 -9.11
N HIS A 116 -12.22 1.94 -10.38
CA HIS A 116 -12.99 0.93 -11.12
C HIS A 116 -12.11 0.10 -12.06
N GLY A 117 -10.79 0.20 -11.91
CA GLY A 117 -9.83 -0.57 -12.71
C GLY A 117 -9.99 -2.08 -12.49
N GLU A 118 -10.00 -2.83 -13.60
CA GLU A 118 -9.99 -4.28 -13.59
C GLU A 118 -8.65 -4.80 -13.07
N ASN A 119 -8.65 -5.91 -12.36
CA ASN A 119 -7.44 -6.55 -11.80
C ASN A 119 -6.56 -5.62 -10.95
N GLY A 120 -7.16 -4.62 -10.31
CA GLY A 120 -6.43 -3.77 -9.38
C GLY A 120 -6.20 -4.45 -8.03
N MET A 121 -5.12 -4.06 -7.35
CA MET A 121 -4.79 -4.52 -5.99
C MET A 121 -4.81 -3.35 -5.03
N PHE A 122 -5.19 -3.64 -3.78
CA PHE A 122 -5.17 -2.67 -2.68
C PHE A 122 -4.04 -3.03 -1.70
N PRO A 123 -2.94 -2.26 -1.67
CA PRO A 123 -1.91 -2.43 -0.64
C PRO A 123 -2.50 -2.41 0.76
N GLY A 124 -2.16 -3.43 1.56
CA GLY A 124 -2.66 -3.60 2.92
C GLY A 124 -4.03 -4.29 3.02
N VAL A 125 -4.63 -4.68 1.88
CA VAL A 125 -5.93 -5.38 1.80
C VAL A 125 -5.79 -6.74 1.11
N ASP A 126 -5.23 -6.76 -0.09
CA ASP A 126 -5.03 -7.96 -0.92
C ASP A 126 -3.58 -8.13 -1.41
N CYS A 127 -2.71 -7.20 -1.02
CA CYS A 127 -1.26 -7.30 -1.16
C CYS A 127 -0.58 -6.46 -0.06
N ASN A 128 0.73 -6.62 0.12
CA ASN A 128 1.46 -5.92 1.18
C ASN A 128 1.33 -4.40 1.09
N GLY A 129 1.02 -3.78 2.22
CA GLY A 129 0.77 -2.35 2.40
C GLY A 129 1.90 -1.60 3.10
N GLY A 130 1.56 -0.45 3.67
CA GLY A 130 2.51 0.54 4.17
C GLY A 130 2.74 0.58 5.67
N TYR A 131 2.22 -0.36 6.47
CA TYR A 131 2.64 -0.48 7.88
C TYR A 131 4.03 -1.10 7.97
N ALA A 132 4.98 -0.49 7.24
CA ALA A 132 6.36 -0.88 7.09
C ALA A 132 7.27 0.34 6.88
N GLU A 133 8.59 0.14 6.86
CA GLU A 133 9.53 1.23 6.55
C GLU A 133 9.51 1.62 5.06
N ALA A 134 9.09 0.70 4.18
CA ALA A 134 8.97 0.97 2.74
C ALA A 134 7.80 0.18 2.10
N LEU A 135 7.24 0.76 1.04
CA LEU A 135 6.17 0.18 0.23
C LEU A 135 6.59 0.18 -1.24
N LYS A 136 6.39 -0.95 -1.93
CA LYS A 136 6.48 -1.02 -3.40
C LYS A 136 5.10 -0.79 -4.02
N THR A 137 5.03 0.08 -5.01
CA THR A 137 3.82 0.37 -5.77
C THR A 137 4.15 0.67 -7.23
N SER A 138 3.18 1.07 -8.03
CA SER A 138 3.38 1.53 -9.42
C SER A 138 3.45 3.05 -9.50
N VAL A 139 4.22 3.58 -10.46
CA VAL A 139 4.25 5.03 -10.74
C VAL A 139 2.86 5.63 -10.93
N ARG A 140 1.91 4.86 -11.48
CA ARG A 140 0.52 5.28 -11.67
C ARG A 140 -0.21 5.62 -10.37
N ASN A 141 0.23 5.05 -9.26
CA ASN A 141 -0.34 5.28 -7.93
C ASN A 141 0.29 6.45 -7.18
N ILE A 142 1.29 7.08 -7.76
CA ILE A 142 2.03 8.14 -7.11
C ILE A 142 1.42 9.50 -7.45
N VAL A 143 1.05 10.23 -6.41
CA VAL A 143 0.69 11.65 -6.50
C VAL A 143 1.81 12.44 -5.83
N LYS A 144 2.56 13.20 -6.63
CA LYS A 144 3.65 14.04 -6.13
C LYS A 144 3.10 15.21 -5.33
N LEU A 145 3.63 15.39 -4.13
CA LEU A 145 3.25 16.48 -3.24
C LEU A 145 4.15 17.71 -3.44
N PRO A 146 3.64 18.93 -3.15
CA PRO A 146 4.49 20.09 -2.96
C PRO A 146 5.52 19.85 -1.86
N GLN A 147 6.74 20.38 -2.02
CA GLN A 147 7.83 20.23 -1.04
C GLN A 147 7.49 20.81 0.35
N THR A 148 6.46 21.64 0.45
CA THR A 148 5.98 22.24 1.69
C THR A 148 5.09 21.31 2.51
N LEU A 149 4.57 20.23 1.93
CA LEU A 149 3.76 19.24 2.64
C LEU A 149 4.62 18.12 3.23
N VAL A 150 4.35 17.79 4.47
CA VAL A 150 5.03 16.72 5.19
C VAL A 150 4.22 15.43 5.03
N PRO A 151 4.74 14.37 4.40
CA PRO A 151 3.99 13.16 4.12
C PRO A 151 3.23 12.56 5.31
N LYS A 152 3.84 12.54 6.51
CA LYS A 152 3.18 12.02 7.72
C LYS A 152 1.90 12.75 8.12
N GLU A 153 1.72 14.00 7.67
CA GLU A 153 0.55 14.83 8.00
C GLU A 153 -0.59 14.64 6.99
N VAL A 154 -0.29 14.04 5.84
CA VAL A 154 -1.24 13.89 4.73
C VAL A 154 -1.56 12.43 4.37
N ALA A 155 -0.98 11.46 5.06
CA ALA A 155 -1.16 10.04 4.73
C ALA A 155 -2.65 9.62 4.69
N ALA A 156 -3.47 10.11 5.61
CA ALA A 156 -4.91 9.81 5.68
C ALA A 156 -5.75 10.45 4.54
N TYR A 157 -5.13 11.17 3.61
CA TYR A 157 -5.79 11.71 2.41
C TYR A 157 -5.52 10.87 1.14
N SER A 158 -4.88 9.72 1.28
CA SER A 158 -4.58 8.81 0.16
C SER A 158 -5.81 8.08 -0.36
#